data_783cf4d6be0d271b8e7cd8674929206a
#
_entry.id   783cf4d6be0d271b8e7cd8674929206a
#
_cell.length_a   1.000
_cell.length_b   1.000
_cell.length_c   1.000
_cell.angle_alpha   90.00
_cell.angle_beta   90.00
_cell.angle_gamma   90.00
#
_symmetry.space_group_name_H-M   'P 1'
#
loop_
_entity.id
_entity.type
_entity.pdbx_description
1 polymer ?
#
loop_
_entity_poly.entity_id
_entity_poly.type
_entity_poly.pdbx_seq_one_letter_code
_entity_poly.pdbx_strand_id
1 'polypeptide(L)'
;MSRISYVLKRIGKMDFSRMRDTANMLHKKTGKPTIWLLADMARCAAKYNAGYMDYKIAEMYRLNDAQRKTVITRGISNEIVRRMNNKAYWHHFDDKTQFNTLFAKWVNRDWVKVDESLTAEALEAFLSGKERVIFKPLEGSSGQGIVKYEKAEWADLPLFRDQLLENGPAILEEIVVQHPEMARLCPTSVNTIRIATLLGDKKEGIVYAFLRIGNGRVMDNVDCGGMA
;
A
#
# COMPACT_ATOMS: atom_id res chain seq x y z
N MET A 1 11.11 8.96 -24.27
CA MET A 1 11.32 7.50 -24.39
C MET A 1 10.31 6.97 -25.40
N SER A 2 10.74 6.20 -26.39
CA SER A 2 9.81 5.61 -27.36
C SER A 2 8.94 4.55 -26.66
N ARG A 3 7.73 4.33 -27.19
CA ARG A 3 6.79 3.31 -26.68
C ARG A 3 7.41 1.90 -26.66
N ILE A 4 8.30 1.62 -27.61
CA ILE A 4 9.05 0.37 -27.73
C ILE A 4 10.06 0.19 -26.62
N SER A 5 10.84 1.23 -26.30
CA SER A 5 11.81 1.21 -25.19
C SER A 5 11.15 0.99 -23.82
N TYR A 6 9.98 1.56 -23.64
CA TYR A 6 9.18 1.35 -22.42
C TYR A 6 8.69 -0.11 -22.29
N VAL A 7 8.19 -0.68 -23.39
CA VAL A 7 7.71 -2.08 -23.43
C VAL A 7 8.85 -3.06 -23.18
N LEU A 8 10.02 -2.86 -23.83
CA LEU A 8 11.21 -3.70 -23.64
C LEU A 8 11.73 -3.64 -22.19
N LYS A 9 11.77 -2.45 -21.59
CA LYS A 9 12.19 -2.27 -20.19
C LYS A 9 11.21 -2.94 -19.20
N ARG A 10 9.95 -3.02 -19.57
CA ARG A 10 8.90 -3.66 -18.77
C ARG A 10 8.94 -5.18 -18.90
N ILE A 11 9.24 -5.71 -20.09
CA ILE A 11 9.44 -7.14 -20.33
C ILE A 11 10.63 -7.65 -19.50
N GLY A 12 11.75 -6.91 -19.45
CA GLY A 12 12.92 -7.28 -18.65
C GLY A 12 12.71 -7.25 -17.12
N LYS A 13 11.62 -6.63 -16.65
CA LYS A 13 11.22 -6.60 -15.23
C LYS A 13 10.05 -7.55 -14.92
N MET A 14 9.55 -8.30 -15.90
CA MET A 14 8.44 -9.23 -15.69
C MET A 14 8.94 -10.48 -14.98
N ASP A 15 8.26 -10.84 -13.90
CA ASP A 15 8.43 -12.12 -13.25
C ASP A 15 7.66 -13.20 -14.04
N PHE A 16 8.36 -13.82 -14.97
CA PHE A 16 7.79 -14.87 -15.84
C PHE A 16 7.37 -16.11 -15.04
N SER A 17 8.03 -16.39 -13.91
CA SER A 17 7.64 -17.50 -13.04
C SER A 17 6.26 -17.26 -12.46
N ARG A 18 6.05 -16.10 -11.84
CA ARG A 18 4.73 -15.72 -11.29
C ARG A 18 3.64 -15.61 -12.35
N MET A 19 3.99 -15.15 -13.55
CA MET A 19 3.03 -15.11 -14.67
C MET A 19 2.58 -16.53 -15.06
N ARG A 20 3.50 -17.50 -15.14
CA ARG A 20 3.22 -18.90 -15.39
C ARG A 20 2.39 -19.53 -14.27
N ASP A 21 2.74 -19.26 -13.02
CA ASP A 21 2.01 -19.78 -11.86
C ASP A 21 0.57 -19.24 -11.82
N THR A 22 0.40 -17.97 -12.17
CA THR A 22 -0.93 -17.35 -12.32
C THR A 22 -1.73 -18.04 -13.45
N ALA A 23 -1.11 -18.31 -14.60
CA ALA A 23 -1.77 -19.02 -15.70
C ALA A 23 -2.15 -20.44 -15.32
N ASN A 24 -1.29 -21.17 -14.61
CA ASN A 24 -1.57 -22.52 -14.12
C ASN A 24 -2.71 -22.53 -13.09
N MET A 25 -2.74 -21.56 -12.20
CA MET A 25 -3.83 -21.39 -11.24
C MET A 25 -5.16 -21.10 -11.95
N LEU A 26 -5.16 -20.21 -12.95
CA LEU A 26 -6.34 -19.90 -13.76
C LEU A 26 -6.78 -21.07 -14.62
N HIS A 27 -5.85 -21.89 -15.13
CA HIS A 27 -6.17 -23.14 -15.81
C HIS A 27 -6.98 -24.07 -14.90
N LYS A 28 -6.52 -24.28 -13.67
CA LYS A 28 -7.24 -25.12 -12.68
C LYS A 28 -8.63 -24.56 -12.37
N LYS A 29 -8.76 -23.22 -12.30
CA LYS A 29 -10.04 -22.55 -12.00
C LYS A 29 -11.03 -22.57 -13.17
N THR A 30 -10.53 -22.48 -14.41
CA THR A 30 -11.38 -22.18 -15.59
C THR A 30 -11.43 -23.27 -16.64
N GLY A 31 -10.52 -24.25 -16.59
CA GLY A 31 -10.33 -25.25 -17.64
C GLY A 31 -9.66 -24.74 -18.92
N LYS A 32 -9.39 -23.42 -19.05
CA LYS A 32 -8.74 -22.86 -20.24
C LYS A 32 -7.28 -23.32 -20.32
N PRO A 33 -6.73 -23.68 -21.51
CA PRO A 33 -5.35 -24.10 -21.63
C PRO A 33 -4.37 -23.05 -21.13
N THR A 34 -3.33 -23.46 -20.38
CA THR A 34 -2.31 -22.55 -19.82
C THR A 34 -1.64 -21.70 -20.92
N ILE A 35 -1.34 -22.32 -22.08
CA ILE A 35 -0.70 -21.61 -23.19
C ILE A 35 -1.61 -20.52 -23.78
N TRP A 36 -2.92 -20.77 -23.84
CA TRP A 36 -3.89 -19.78 -24.28
C TRP A 36 -3.94 -18.60 -23.28
N LEU A 37 -3.95 -18.90 -21.98
CA LEU A 37 -3.93 -17.88 -20.92
C LEU A 37 -2.67 -17.02 -20.98
N LEU A 38 -1.50 -17.62 -21.21
CA LEU A 38 -0.24 -16.89 -21.38
C LEU A 38 -0.24 -15.99 -22.60
N ALA A 39 -0.74 -16.49 -23.75
CA ALA A 39 -0.86 -15.70 -24.98
C ALA A 39 -1.85 -14.53 -24.81
N ASP A 40 -2.98 -14.76 -24.14
CA ASP A 40 -3.97 -13.70 -23.88
C ASP A 40 -3.47 -12.68 -22.84
N MET A 41 -2.70 -13.10 -21.83
CA MET A 41 -1.99 -12.19 -20.92
C MET A 41 -1.00 -11.29 -21.69
N ALA A 42 -0.20 -11.86 -22.59
CA ALA A 42 0.71 -11.10 -23.43
C ALA A 42 -0.03 -10.10 -24.34
N ARG A 43 -1.14 -10.51 -24.95
CA ARG A 43 -2.03 -9.62 -25.71
C ARG A 43 -2.58 -8.50 -24.83
N CYS A 44 -3.03 -8.81 -23.63
CA CYS A 44 -3.55 -7.81 -22.69
C CYS A 44 -2.47 -6.84 -22.23
N ALA A 45 -1.25 -7.32 -22.02
CA ALA A 45 -0.11 -6.47 -21.70
C ALA A 45 0.20 -5.46 -22.82
N ALA A 46 0.20 -5.92 -24.06
CA ALA A 46 0.48 -5.07 -25.23
C ALA A 46 -0.65 -4.08 -25.53
N LYS A 47 -1.91 -4.53 -25.46
CA LYS A 47 -3.07 -3.74 -25.91
C LYS A 47 -3.67 -2.85 -24.81
N TYR A 48 -3.68 -3.33 -23.56
CA TYR A 48 -4.36 -2.66 -22.43
C TYR A 48 -3.43 -2.27 -21.30
N ASN A 49 -2.11 -2.38 -21.48
CA ASN A 49 -1.13 -2.12 -20.43
C ASN A 49 -1.37 -2.96 -19.14
N ALA A 50 -1.95 -4.14 -19.26
CA ALA A 50 -2.30 -5.02 -18.16
C ALA A 50 -1.11 -5.88 -17.74
N GLY A 51 -0.83 -5.96 -16.45
CA GLY A 51 0.03 -7.01 -15.90
C GLY A 51 -0.75 -8.31 -15.65
N TYR A 52 -0.03 -9.39 -15.32
CA TYR A 52 -0.67 -10.67 -14.99
C TYR A 52 -1.61 -10.59 -13.78
N MET A 53 -1.31 -9.68 -12.83
CA MET A 53 -2.19 -9.42 -11.68
C MET A 53 -3.47 -8.69 -12.11
N ASP A 54 -3.37 -7.66 -12.98
CA ASP A 54 -4.55 -7.01 -13.54
C ASP A 54 -5.45 -8.03 -14.27
N TYR A 55 -4.81 -8.90 -15.07
CA TYR A 55 -5.49 -9.95 -15.82
C TYR A 55 -6.25 -10.91 -14.91
N LYS A 56 -5.61 -11.30 -13.78
CA LYS A 56 -6.21 -12.19 -12.78
C LYS A 56 -7.36 -11.52 -12.03
N ILE A 57 -7.11 -10.30 -11.47
CA ILE A 57 -8.05 -9.61 -10.57
C ILE A 57 -9.30 -9.16 -11.34
N ALA A 58 -9.11 -8.54 -12.53
CA ALA A 58 -10.22 -8.12 -13.36
C ALA A 58 -10.83 -9.26 -14.19
N GLU A 59 -10.41 -10.51 -13.97
CA GLU A 59 -10.85 -11.70 -14.73
C GLU A 59 -10.87 -11.46 -16.25
N MET A 60 -9.84 -10.78 -16.78
CA MET A 60 -9.80 -10.34 -18.19
C MET A 60 -9.98 -11.48 -19.18
N TYR A 61 -9.70 -12.72 -18.78
CA TYR A 61 -9.96 -13.95 -19.57
C TYR A 61 -11.45 -14.22 -19.84
N ARG A 62 -12.36 -13.51 -19.15
CA ARG A 62 -13.81 -13.57 -19.36
C ARG A 62 -14.35 -12.38 -20.16
N LEU A 63 -13.55 -11.30 -20.27
CA LEU A 63 -13.97 -10.04 -20.85
C LEU A 63 -13.73 -10.01 -22.35
N ASN A 64 -14.67 -9.41 -23.08
CA ASN A 64 -14.47 -9.03 -24.48
C ASN A 64 -13.62 -7.76 -24.61
N ASP A 65 -13.24 -7.39 -25.84
CA ASP A 65 -12.36 -6.23 -26.11
C ASP A 65 -12.96 -4.89 -25.64
N ALA A 66 -14.28 -4.72 -25.72
CA ALA A 66 -14.94 -3.49 -25.25
C ALA A 66 -14.86 -3.39 -23.71
N GLN A 67 -15.16 -4.48 -23.01
CA GLN A 67 -15.05 -4.56 -21.56
C GLN A 67 -13.61 -4.41 -21.08
N ARG A 68 -12.62 -5.04 -21.74
CA ARG A 68 -11.19 -4.90 -21.39
C ARG A 68 -10.71 -3.44 -21.47
N LYS A 69 -11.27 -2.64 -22.37
CA LYS A 69 -10.95 -1.20 -22.48
C LYS A 69 -11.42 -0.37 -21.29
N THR A 70 -12.41 -0.83 -20.54
CA THR A 70 -12.92 -0.13 -19.34
C THR A 70 -12.13 -0.46 -18.07
N VAL A 71 -11.24 -1.46 -18.12
CA VAL A 71 -10.41 -1.84 -16.97
C VAL A 71 -9.28 -0.84 -16.79
N ILE A 72 -9.21 -0.18 -15.64
CA ILE A 72 -8.07 0.63 -15.23
C ILE A 72 -6.97 -0.30 -14.73
N THR A 73 -6.09 -0.71 -15.65
CA THR A 73 -4.94 -1.54 -15.32
C THR A 73 -3.88 -0.74 -14.55
N ARG A 74 -2.96 -1.43 -13.87
CA ARG A 74 -1.84 -0.77 -13.18
C ARG A 74 -1.04 0.16 -14.11
N GLY A 75 -0.88 -0.23 -15.38
CA GLY A 75 -0.20 0.62 -16.36
C GLY A 75 -0.96 1.91 -16.68
N ILE A 76 -2.29 1.83 -16.78
CA ILE A 76 -3.16 3.00 -16.97
C ILE A 76 -3.18 3.86 -15.70
N SER A 77 -3.32 3.23 -14.52
CA SER A 77 -3.28 3.93 -13.24
C SER A 77 -1.98 4.71 -13.06
N ASN A 78 -0.83 4.11 -13.33
CA ASN A 78 0.48 4.78 -13.27
C ASN A 78 0.58 5.97 -14.24
N GLU A 79 -0.04 5.86 -15.42
CA GLU A 79 -0.08 6.97 -16.38
C GLU A 79 -0.97 8.12 -15.89
N ILE A 80 -2.12 7.81 -15.27
CA ILE A 80 -3.01 8.80 -14.65
C ILE A 80 -2.26 9.51 -13.53
N VAL A 81 -1.63 8.77 -12.61
CA VAL A 81 -0.84 9.34 -11.50
C VAL A 81 0.27 10.25 -12.04
N ARG A 82 0.99 9.80 -13.08
CA ARG A 82 2.08 10.60 -13.69
C ARG A 82 1.59 11.91 -14.30
N ARG A 83 0.38 11.95 -14.83
CA ARG A 83 -0.21 13.15 -15.47
C ARG A 83 -0.88 14.07 -14.46
N MET A 84 -1.57 13.50 -13.48
CA MET A 84 -2.42 14.25 -12.56
C MET A 84 -1.70 14.70 -11.30
N ASN A 85 -0.64 13.99 -10.90
CA ASN A 85 0.11 14.30 -9.68
C ASN A 85 1.44 14.99 -10.01
N ASN A 86 1.60 16.21 -9.51
CA ASN A 86 2.87 16.92 -9.63
C ASN A 86 3.92 16.28 -8.70
N LYS A 87 5.04 15.83 -9.30
CA LYS A 87 6.13 15.17 -8.57
C LYS A 87 6.77 16.05 -7.48
N ALA A 88 6.71 17.36 -7.63
CA ALA A 88 7.25 18.29 -6.63
C ALA A 88 6.60 18.14 -5.26
N TYR A 89 5.38 17.56 -5.19
CA TYR A 89 4.65 17.35 -3.95
C TYR A 89 4.66 15.90 -3.45
N TRP A 90 5.32 14.98 -4.12
CA TRP A 90 5.31 13.56 -3.72
C TRP A 90 5.95 13.34 -2.36
N HIS A 91 7.00 14.09 -2.02
CA HIS A 91 7.68 14.00 -0.73
C HIS A 91 6.74 14.23 0.46
N HIS A 92 5.69 15.03 0.30
CA HIS A 92 4.66 15.21 1.34
C HIS A 92 3.87 13.94 1.66
N PHE A 93 3.88 12.95 0.76
CA PHE A 93 3.19 11.68 0.94
C PHE A 93 4.15 10.51 1.17
N ASP A 94 5.39 10.64 0.75
CA ASP A 94 6.41 9.61 0.93
C ASP A 94 7.03 9.70 2.34
N ASP A 95 7.26 10.92 2.85
CA ASP A 95 7.75 11.17 4.20
C ASP A 95 6.59 11.30 5.20
N LYS A 96 6.53 10.36 6.14
CA LYS A 96 5.45 10.28 7.13
C LYS A 96 5.42 11.48 8.09
N THR A 97 6.57 12.11 8.38
CA THR A 97 6.63 13.31 9.24
C THR A 97 6.03 14.51 8.53
N GLN A 98 6.36 14.70 7.27
CA GLN A 98 5.77 15.76 6.45
C GLN A 98 4.27 15.56 6.26
N PHE A 99 3.85 14.31 6.02
CA PHE A 99 2.43 13.97 5.92
C PHE A 99 1.69 14.31 7.22
N ASN A 100 2.16 13.84 8.36
CA ASN A 100 1.51 14.08 9.64
C ASN A 100 1.47 15.57 10.01
N THR A 101 2.51 16.33 9.68
CA THR A 101 2.55 17.78 9.87
C THR A 101 1.56 18.51 8.97
N LEU A 102 1.56 18.21 7.68
CA LEU A 102 0.70 18.87 6.69
C LEU A 102 -0.78 18.57 6.94
N PHE A 103 -1.08 17.35 7.34
CA PHE A 103 -2.44 16.86 7.59
C PHE A 103 -2.79 16.76 9.08
N ALA A 104 -2.10 17.51 9.96
CA ALA A 104 -2.26 17.47 11.43
C ALA A 104 -3.74 17.59 11.86
N LYS A 105 -4.55 18.38 11.16
CA LYS A 105 -5.98 18.54 11.43
C LYS A 105 -6.77 17.23 11.33
N TRP A 106 -6.29 16.27 10.55
CA TRP A 106 -6.96 14.98 10.27
C TRP A 106 -6.21 13.79 10.85
N VAL A 107 -4.96 13.99 11.32
CA VAL A 107 -4.17 12.98 12.01
C VAL A 107 -4.48 13.06 13.50
N ASN A 108 -5.52 12.33 13.92
CA ASN A 108 -5.99 12.34 15.33
C ASN A 108 -5.26 11.28 16.16
N ARG A 109 -3.94 11.33 16.18
CA ARG A 109 -3.07 10.49 17.02
C ARG A 109 -1.75 11.18 17.29
N ASP A 110 -1.19 10.90 18.44
CA ASP A 110 0.14 11.40 18.80
C ASP A 110 1.22 10.66 18.00
N TRP A 111 2.29 11.40 17.72
CA TRP A 111 3.47 10.84 17.09
C TRP A 111 4.72 11.64 17.44
N VAL A 112 5.88 10.98 17.38
CA VAL A 112 7.18 11.61 17.54
C VAL A 112 8.12 11.09 16.44
N LYS A 113 9.00 11.96 15.98
CA LYS A 113 10.04 11.60 15.02
C LYS A 113 11.15 10.83 15.74
N VAL A 114 11.62 9.76 15.12
CA VAL A 114 12.75 8.96 15.59
C VAL A 114 13.94 9.27 14.68
N ASP A 115 14.86 10.09 15.19
CA ASP A 115 16.16 10.35 14.61
C ASP A 115 17.09 10.87 15.72
N GLU A 116 18.29 11.31 15.38
CA GLU A 116 19.29 11.80 16.34
C GLU A 116 18.79 12.98 17.21
N SER A 117 17.76 13.71 16.77
CA SER A 117 17.16 14.82 17.53
C SER A 117 16.20 14.36 18.63
N LEU A 118 15.83 13.07 18.68
CA LEU A 118 14.93 12.54 19.69
C LEU A 118 15.61 12.54 21.06
N THR A 119 15.14 13.41 21.97
CA THR A 119 15.64 13.43 23.35
C THR A 119 14.92 12.40 24.22
N ALA A 120 15.54 12.03 25.34
CA ALA A 120 14.91 11.12 26.31
C ALA A 120 13.63 11.72 26.90
N GLU A 121 13.63 13.01 27.19
CA GLU A 121 12.47 13.74 27.73
C GLU A 121 11.30 13.77 26.73
N ALA A 122 11.59 13.98 25.43
CA ALA A 122 10.56 13.98 24.39
C ALA A 122 9.95 12.57 24.20
N LEU A 123 10.79 11.53 24.26
CA LEU A 123 10.34 10.14 24.19
C LEU A 123 9.50 9.77 25.42
N GLU A 124 9.93 10.12 26.63
CA GLU A 124 9.19 9.88 27.86
C GLU A 124 7.83 10.57 27.84
N ALA A 125 7.81 11.85 27.47
CA ALA A 125 6.56 12.61 27.33
C ALA A 125 5.61 11.98 26.32
N PHE A 126 6.12 11.51 25.19
CA PHE A 126 5.31 10.82 24.18
C PHE A 126 4.74 9.49 24.70
N LEU A 127 5.52 8.69 25.41
CA LEU A 127 5.14 7.37 25.93
C LEU A 127 4.20 7.45 27.14
N SER A 128 4.14 8.61 27.80
CA SER A 128 3.32 8.81 29.00
C SER A 128 1.85 8.44 28.75
N GLY A 129 1.31 7.57 29.60
CA GLY A 129 -0.09 7.11 29.51
C GLY A 129 -0.39 6.12 28.38
N LYS A 130 0.60 5.72 27.60
CA LYS A 130 0.41 4.75 26.51
C LYS A 130 0.81 3.34 26.95
N GLU A 131 0.03 2.36 26.53
CA GLU A 131 0.31 0.93 26.75
C GLU A 131 1.00 0.28 25.53
N ARG A 132 0.80 0.85 24.35
CA ARG A 132 1.34 0.34 23.08
C ARG A 132 1.62 1.47 22.12
N VAL A 133 2.69 1.32 21.33
CA VAL A 133 3.06 2.24 20.26
C VAL A 133 3.47 1.47 19.02
N ILE A 134 3.52 2.14 17.86
CA ILE A 134 3.90 1.54 16.59
C ILE A 134 5.04 2.33 15.94
N PHE A 135 6.13 1.65 15.67
CA PHE A 135 7.28 2.17 14.93
C PHE A 135 7.07 1.96 13.44
N LYS A 136 7.32 3.01 12.66
CA LYS A 136 7.19 2.96 11.20
C LYS A 136 8.38 3.67 10.56
N PRO A 137 9.22 2.97 9.80
CA PRO A 137 10.30 3.62 9.04
C PRO A 137 9.76 4.76 8.17
N LEU A 138 10.53 5.85 8.06
CA LEU A 138 10.15 7.00 7.22
C LEU A 138 10.01 6.56 5.77
N GLU A 139 10.96 5.77 5.27
CA GLU A 139 10.92 5.22 3.94
C GLU A 139 10.33 3.81 3.94
N GLY A 140 9.75 3.42 2.83
CA GLY A 140 9.16 2.10 2.65
C GLY A 140 7.64 2.11 2.57
N SER A 141 7.11 1.03 2.03
CA SER A 141 5.69 0.83 1.81
C SER A 141 5.29 -0.61 2.15
N SER A 142 3.98 -0.89 2.09
CA SER A 142 3.44 -2.23 2.31
C SER A 142 3.74 -2.84 3.68
N GLY A 143 4.03 -2.00 4.69
CA GLY A 143 4.22 -2.43 6.07
C GLY A 143 5.56 -3.06 6.41
N GLN A 144 6.54 -2.93 5.53
CA GLN A 144 7.89 -3.40 5.81
C GLN A 144 8.53 -2.58 6.94
N GLY A 145 9.17 -3.27 7.89
CA GLY A 145 9.84 -2.63 9.02
C GLY A 145 8.91 -2.03 10.07
N ILE A 146 7.61 -2.28 10.00
CA ILE A 146 6.67 -1.85 11.05
C ILE A 146 6.81 -2.79 12.25
N VAL A 147 7.05 -2.18 13.42
CA VAL A 147 7.15 -2.89 14.70
C VAL A 147 6.15 -2.30 15.69
N LYS A 148 5.46 -3.15 16.44
CA LYS A 148 4.65 -2.74 17.59
C LYS A 148 5.44 -2.99 18.84
N TYR A 149 5.42 -2.05 19.76
CA TYR A 149 6.05 -2.16 21.07
C TYR A 149 4.97 -2.08 22.16
N GLU A 150 5.11 -2.92 23.16
CA GLU A 150 4.28 -2.94 24.37
C GLU A 150 5.02 -2.19 25.49
N LYS A 151 4.30 -1.68 26.47
CA LYS A 151 4.86 -0.85 27.58
C LYS A 151 6.04 -1.49 28.31
N ALA A 152 6.05 -2.82 28.45
CA ALA A 152 7.15 -3.50 29.12
C ALA A 152 8.49 -3.36 28.38
N GLU A 153 8.46 -3.09 27.06
CA GLU A 153 9.66 -3.01 26.22
C GLU A 153 10.40 -1.65 26.36
N TRP A 154 9.76 -0.64 26.96
CA TRP A 154 10.39 0.66 27.25
C TRP A 154 10.54 0.94 28.74
N ALA A 155 10.57 -0.11 29.58
CA ALA A 155 10.87 0.02 31.02
C ALA A 155 12.25 0.63 31.27
N ASP A 156 13.23 0.32 30.41
CA ASP A 156 14.53 1.01 30.32
C ASP A 156 14.49 1.99 29.14
N LEU A 157 14.17 3.24 29.44
CA LEU A 157 13.96 4.27 28.41
C LEU A 157 15.21 4.61 27.59
N PRO A 158 16.43 4.76 28.20
CA PRO A 158 17.67 4.93 27.44
C PRO A 158 17.93 3.80 26.45
N LEU A 159 17.82 2.55 26.90
CA LEU A 159 18.04 1.37 26.07
C LEU A 159 17.01 1.33 24.93
N PHE A 160 15.75 1.59 25.21
CA PHE A 160 14.69 1.61 24.20
C PHE A 160 14.92 2.71 23.16
N ARG A 161 15.33 3.91 23.59
CA ARG A 161 15.70 5.00 22.68
C ARG A 161 16.81 4.58 21.72
N ASP A 162 17.87 3.98 22.23
CA ASP A 162 19.00 3.52 21.43
C ASP A 162 18.56 2.45 20.42
N GLN A 163 17.74 1.49 20.83
CA GLN A 163 17.14 0.49 19.93
C GLN A 163 16.30 1.13 18.81
N LEU A 164 15.51 2.18 19.12
CA LEU A 164 14.75 2.90 18.11
C LEU A 164 15.67 3.56 17.08
N LEU A 165 16.76 4.19 17.54
CA LEU A 165 17.74 4.87 16.67
C LEU A 165 18.52 3.89 15.77
N GLU A 166 18.87 2.71 16.28
CA GLU A 166 19.53 1.65 15.52
C GLU A 166 18.68 1.15 14.35
N ASN A 167 17.35 1.16 14.47
CA ASN A 167 16.42 0.81 13.41
C ASN A 167 16.30 1.87 12.29
N GLY A 168 16.99 3.01 12.44
CA GLY A 168 17.04 4.09 11.47
C GLY A 168 15.86 5.08 11.58
N PRO A 169 15.87 6.11 10.71
CA PRO A 169 14.88 7.19 10.76
C PRO A 169 13.44 6.68 10.60
N ALA A 170 12.58 7.07 11.53
CA ALA A 170 11.22 6.57 11.63
C ALA A 170 10.26 7.59 12.27
N ILE A 171 9.02 7.21 12.40
CA ILE A 171 8.06 7.78 13.34
C ILE A 171 7.64 6.72 14.35
N LEU A 172 7.48 7.14 15.61
CA LEU A 172 6.80 6.38 16.62
C LEU A 172 5.40 6.99 16.80
N GLU A 173 4.37 6.20 16.65
CA GLU A 173 2.98 6.67 16.68
C GLU A 173 2.15 5.92 17.71
N GLU A 174 1.13 6.58 18.21
CA GLU A 174 0.07 5.96 18.98
C GLU A 174 -0.67 4.92 18.11
N ILE A 175 -1.03 3.79 18.71
CA ILE A 175 -1.82 2.76 18.02
C ILE A 175 -3.26 3.22 17.85
N VAL A 176 -3.76 3.17 16.63
CA VAL A 176 -5.16 3.47 16.33
C VAL A 176 -6.06 2.41 16.96
N VAL A 177 -6.96 2.86 17.82
CA VAL A 177 -8.05 2.05 18.35
C VAL A 177 -9.22 2.12 17.37
N GLN A 178 -9.51 1.00 16.73
CA GLN A 178 -10.58 0.95 15.75
C GLN A 178 -11.96 0.92 16.41
N HIS A 179 -12.94 1.59 15.78
CA HIS A 179 -14.33 1.53 16.23
C HIS A 179 -14.82 0.07 16.32
N PRO A 180 -15.55 -0.32 17.37
CA PRO A 180 -15.95 -1.71 17.62
C PRO A 180 -16.64 -2.39 16.43
N GLU A 181 -17.52 -1.69 15.70
CA GLU A 181 -18.20 -2.24 14.52
C GLU A 181 -17.21 -2.60 13.40
N MET A 182 -16.20 -1.78 13.18
CA MET A 182 -15.15 -2.08 12.21
C MET A 182 -14.22 -3.19 12.69
N ALA A 183 -13.93 -3.24 13.99
CA ALA A 183 -13.11 -4.30 14.59
C ALA A 183 -13.76 -5.68 14.51
N ARG A 184 -15.09 -5.77 14.41
CA ARG A 184 -15.81 -7.04 14.21
C ARG A 184 -15.45 -7.74 12.91
N LEU A 185 -15.04 -7.01 11.88
CA LEU A 185 -14.62 -7.57 10.59
C LEU A 185 -13.27 -8.29 10.70
N CYS A 186 -12.29 -7.65 11.34
CA CYS A 186 -10.99 -8.22 11.67
C CYS A 186 -10.40 -7.46 12.86
N PRO A 187 -10.34 -8.06 14.08
CA PRO A 187 -9.86 -7.36 15.26
C PRO A 187 -8.34 -7.19 15.32
N THR A 188 -7.58 -7.95 14.53
CA THR A 188 -6.11 -7.95 14.55
C THR A 188 -5.48 -6.85 13.69
N SER A 189 -6.28 -6.20 12.83
CA SER A 189 -5.82 -5.10 11.96
C SER A 189 -6.76 -3.91 12.05
N VAL A 190 -6.27 -2.74 11.70
CA VAL A 190 -7.12 -1.59 11.40
C VAL A 190 -7.67 -1.77 9.99
N ASN A 191 -8.98 -2.04 9.88
CA ASN A 191 -9.67 -2.12 8.60
C ASN A 191 -9.88 -0.70 8.06
N THR A 192 -9.51 -0.44 6.81
CA THR A 192 -9.46 0.93 6.28
C THR A 192 -10.39 1.11 5.09
N ILE A 193 -10.97 2.30 4.95
CA ILE A 193 -11.70 2.69 3.75
C ILE A 193 -10.71 3.39 2.81
N ARG A 194 -10.47 2.79 1.65
CA ARG A 194 -9.70 3.45 0.60
C ARG A 194 -10.62 4.23 -0.31
N ILE A 195 -10.34 5.52 -0.44
CA ILE A 195 -11.08 6.42 -1.31
C ILE A 195 -10.11 6.95 -2.36
N ALA A 196 -10.45 6.79 -3.64
CA ALA A 196 -9.73 7.42 -4.73
C ALA A 196 -10.49 8.65 -5.18
N THR A 197 -9.82 9.79 -5.16
CA THR A 197 -10.35 11.06 -5.63
C THR A 197 -9.65 11.50 -6.90
N LEU A 198 -10.33 12.22 -7.75
CA LEU A 198 -9.77 12.85 -8.93
C LEU A 198 -10.19 14.31 -8.94
N LEU A 199 -9.21 15.20 -9.07
CA LEU A 199 -9.38 16.62 -9.25
C LEU A 199 -9.17 16.94 -10.73
N GLY A 200 -10.21 17.33 -11.41
CA GLY A 200 -10.15 17.71 -12.83
C GLY A 200 -10.69 19.11 -13.05
N ASP A 201 -10.38 19.71 -14.19
CA ASP A 201 -10.75 21.09 -14.53
C ASP A 201 -12.27 21.32 -14.54
N LYS A 202 -13.06 20.28 -14.83
CA LYS A 202 -14.52 20.38 -14.96
C LYS A 202 -15.28 19.67 -13.86
N LYS A 203 -14.69 18.67 -13.23
CA LYS A 203 -15.29 17.86 -12.15
C LYS A 203 -14.23 17.39 -11.21
N GLU A 204 -14.56 17.46 -9.94
CA GLU A 204 -13.81 16.83 -8.86
C GLU A 204 -14.71 15.85 -8.13
N GLY A 205 -14.15 14.85 -7.50
CA GLY A 205 -14.92 13.93 -6.69
C GLY A 205 -14.30 12.59 -6.45
N ILE A 206 -15.07 11.75 -5.80
CA ILE A 206 -14.71 10.35 -5.53
C ILE A 206 -14.92 9.53 -6.79
N VAL A 207 -13.88 8.85 -7.25
CA VAL A 207 -13.95 7.94 -8.39
C VAL A 207 -14.43 6.57 -7.94
N TYR A 208 -13.88 6.08 -6.82
CA TYR A 208 -14.33 4.85 -6.17
C TYR A 208 -13.92 4.85 -4.70
N ALA A 209 -14.60 4.03 -3.93
CA ALA A 209 -14.25 3.72 -2.55
C ALA A 209 -14.46 2.23 -2.29
N PHE A 210 -13.61 1.63 -1.47
CA PHE A 210 -13.78 0.26 -1.01
C PHE A 210 -13.19 0.07 0.38
N LEU A 211 -13.74 -0.91 1.09
CA LEU A 211 -13.28 -1.31 2.41
C LEU A 211 -12.18 -2.35 2.27
N ARG A 212 -11.06 -2.12 2.93
CA ARG A 212 -10.00 -3.12 3.10
C ARG A 212 -10.14 -3.76 4.47
N ILE A 213 -10.09 -5.07 4.48
CA ILE A 213 -10.29 -5.89 5.69
C ILE A 213 -9.07 -6.78 5.86
N GLY A 214 -8.54 -6.84 7.06
CA GLY A 214 -7.46 -7.76 7.39
C GLY A 214 -7.92 -9.22 7.33
N ASN A 215 -6.96 -10.14 7.31
CA ASN A 215 -7.20 -11.58 7.31
C ASN A 215 -6.35 -12.25 8.40
N GLY A 216 -6.63 -11.90 9.65
CA GLY A 216 -5.91 -12.40 10.82
C GLY A 216 -4.49 -11.87 11.00
N ARG A 217 -4.00 -11.02 10.08
CA ARG A 217 -2.69 -10.36 10.15
C ARG A 217 -2.83 -8.92 10.69
N VAL A 218 -1.70 -8.31 11.01
CA VAL A 218 -1.65 -6.93 11.53
C VAL A 218 -2.09 -5.90 10.49
N MET A 219 -2.04 -6.25 9.20
CA MET A 219 -2.29 -5.33 8.09
C MET A 219 -3.47 -5.75 7.24
N ASP A 220 -4.26 -4.78 6.82
CA ASP A 220 -5.42 -4.93 5.93
C ASP A 220 -5.06 -4.92 4.43
N ASN A 221 -3.77 -4.74 4.10
CA ASN A 221 -3.34 -4.59 2.72
C ASN A 221 -3.51 -5.90 1.94
N VAL A 222 -4.10 -5.83 0.76
CA VAL A 222 -4.32 -6.98 -0.14
C VAL A 222 -3.01 -7.68 -0.50
N ASP A 223 -1.92 -6.92 -0.70
CA ASP A 223 -0.58 -7.48 -0.97
C ASP A 223 -0.01 -8.27 0.23
N CYS A 224 -0.54 -8.03 1.43
CA CYS A 224 -0.19 -8.73 2.67
C CYS A 224 -1.20 -9.81 3.05
N GLY A 225 -2.15 -10.12 2.16
CA GLY A 225 -3.17 -11.15 2.35
C GLY A 225 -4.50 -10.63 2.89
N GLY A 226 -4.69 -9.31 3.02
CA GLY A 226 -5.99 -8.71 3.30
C GLY A 226 -6.97 -8.86 2.14
N MET A 227 -8.20 -8.48 2.39
CA MET A 227 -9.33 -8.52 1.43
C MET A 227 -9.80 -7.10 1.09
N ALA A 228 -10.42 -6.94 -0.09
CA ALA A 228 -11.05 -5.68 -0.54
C ALA A 228 -12.24 -5.98 -1.44
#